data_e0683676caab19bdf3a5f9c80157c651
#
_entry.id   e0683676caab19bdf3a5f9c80157c651
#
_cell.length_a   1.000
_cell.length_b   1.000
_cell.length_c   1.000
_cell.angle_alpha   90.00
_cell.angle_beta   90.00
_cell.angle_gamma   90.00
#
_symmetry.space_group_name_H-M   'P 1'
#
loop_
_entity.id
_entity.type
_entity.pdbx_description
1 polymer ?
#
loop_
_entity_poly.entity_id
_entity_poly.type
_entity_poly.pdbx_seq_one_letter_code
_entity_poly.pdbx_strand_id
1 'polypeptide(L)'
;WLFLGIEGAVVVSGKAKSQAAVRKATTIGFLVTLALYIVVSLLPLGVYSQAEVGSMADPSMAAIMLKSFGKWGEIMVNAGVIVSVLSSWLVWMLMLGEMPLAASKSGIFPKMFVKENKNGSPSTSLLWTTIVVQVVLIISFFIGNNAWTTMISITSVMALPCYFFCTLFLFKIAVKKEYPSGIFASRGMAVFTGAAGSLYGLWLIYAAGLNYLMVACIVYAVGLPLYIAGVKQHDPKAKLFSSRSDKVILAVVLALGIAGLIYSVITFGNIHI
;
A
#
# COMPACT_ATOMS: atom_id res chain seq x y z
N TRP A 1 2.63 7.56 1.23
CA TRP A 1 1.54 7.64 0.24
C TRP A 1 2.05 7.82 -1.20
N LEU A 2 2.88 8.82 -1.50
CA LEU A 2 3.26 9.22 -2.87
C LEU A 2 3.79 8.09 -3.76
N PHE A 3 4.50 7.12 -3.19
CA PHE A 3 5.05 5.98 -3.91
C PHE A 3 4.26 4.68 -3.72
N LEU A 4 3.11 4.74 -3.08
CA LEU A 4 2.22 3.59 -2.97
C LEU A 4 1.68 3.24 -4.36
N GLY A 5 1.77 1.96 -4.74
CA GLY A 5 1.40 1.51 -6.09
C GLY A 5 2.59 1.21 -7.00
N ILE A 6 3.83 1.53 -6.58
CA ILE A 6 5.04 1.16 -7.34
C ILE A 6 5.18 -0.36 -7.50
N GLU A 7 4.62 -1.11 -6.56
CA GLU A 7 4.54 -2.57 -6.59
C GLU A 7 3.61 -3.12 -7.69
N GLY A 8 2.77 -2.27 -8.32
CA GLY A 8 1.79 -2.70 -9.30
C GLY A 8 2.38 -3.50 -10.46
N ALA A 9 3.53 -3.09 -10.97
CA ALA A 9 4.23 -3.84 -12.00
C ALA A 9 4.68 -5.23 -11.52
N VAL A 10 4.99 -5.38 -10.23
CA VAL A 10 5.38 -6.66 -9.62
C VAL A 10 4.15 -7.54 -9.40
N VAL A 11 3.04 -6.98 -8.95
CA VAL A 11 1.76 -7.69 -8.74
C VAL A 11 1.29 -8.36 -10.04
N VAL A 12 1.40 -7.64 -11.18
CA VAL A 12 1.00 -8.18 -12.49
C VAL A 12 2.16 -8.87 -13.23
N SER A 13 3.30 -9.09 -12.59
CA SER A 13 4.51 -9.64 -13.23
C SER A 13 4.32 -11.02 -13.83
N GLY A 14 3.37 -11.83 -13.33
CA GLY A 14 2.99 -13.11 -13.90
C GLY A 14 2.43 -13.04 -15.32
N LYS A 15 1.92 -11.87 -15.73
CA LYS A 15 1.40 -11.58 -17.08
C LYS A 15 2.40 -10.84 -17.96
N ALA A 16 3.58 -10.50 -17.44
CA ALA A 16 4.61 -9.77 -18.18
C ALA A 16 5.41 -10.69 -19.12
N LYS A 17 5.86 -10.13 -20.25
CA LYS A 17 6.69 -10.85 -21.22
C LYS A 17 8.03 -11.33 -20.63
N SER A 18 8.61 -10.60 -19.70
CA SER A 18 9.86 -10.96 -19.02
C SER A 18 10.03 -10.21 -17.70
N GLN A 19 10.78 -10.79 -16.77
CA GLN A 19 11.14 -10.14 -15.50
C GLN A 19 12.03 -8.89 -15.71
N ALA A 20 12.83 -8.88 -16.78
CA ALA A 20 13.63 -7.72 -17.16
C ALA A 20 12.75 -6.53 -17.56
N ALA A 21 11.64 -6.77 -18.26
CA ALA A 21 10.67 -5.74 -18.60
C ALA A 21 9.98 -5.16 -17.36
N VAL A 22 9.58 -6.01 -16.41
CA VAL A 22 9.01 -5.57 -15.12
C VAL A 22 9.98 -4.65 -14.39
N ARG A 23 11.22 -5.09 -14.20
CA ARG A 23 12.26 -4.30 -13.54
C ARG A 23 12.48 -2.95 -14.22
N LYS A 24 12.63 -2.94 -15.56
CA LYS A 24 12.83 -1.70 -16.31
C LYS A 24 11.64 -0.75 -16.16
N ALA A 25 10.43 -1.26 -16.29
CA ALA A 25 9.20 -0.48 -16.12
C ALA A 25 9.09 0.13 -14.71
N THR A 26 9.33 -0.66 -13.66
CA THR A 26 9.33 -0.18 -12.28
C THR A 26 10.37 0.90 -12.03
N THR A 27 11.62 0.69 -12.51
CA THR A 27 12.69 1.68 -12.31
C THR A 27 12.42 2.98 -13.05
N ILE A 28 12.01 2.91 -14.32
CA ILE A 28 11.68 4.11 -15.10
C ILE A 28 10.47 4.81 -14.49
N GLY A 29 9.42 4.08 -14.14
CA GLY A 29 8.23 4.64 -13.51
C GLY A 29 8.58 5.37 -12.21
N PHE A 30 9.42 4.76 -11.36
CA PHE A 30 9.90 5.39 -10.13
C PHE A 30 10.65 6.70 -10.39
N LEU A 31 11.62 6.69 -11.30
CA LEU A 31 12.45 7.87 -11.59
C LEU A 31 11.63 9.02 -12.19
N VAL A 32 10.71 8.71 -13.12
CA VAL A 32 9.80 9.71 -13.71
C VAL A 32 8.87 10.30 -12.64
N THR A 33 8.27 9.45 -11.82
CA THR A 33 7.38 9.89 -10.74
C THR A 33 8.14 10.74 -9.72
N LEU A 34 9.35 10.34 -9.33
CA LEU A 34 10.20 11.12 -8.41
C LEU A 34 10.52 12.51 -8.99
N ALA A 35 10.93 12.57 -10.26
CA ALA A 35 11.23 13.83 -10.93
C ALA A 35 9.99 14.75 -10.98
N LEU A 36 8.82 14.19 -11.33
CA LEU A 36 7.56 14.94 -11.35
C LEU A 36 7.19 15.46 -9.96
N TYR A 37 7.32 14.66 -8.90
CA TYR A 37 7.03 15.10 -7.54
C TYR A 37 7.97 16.20 -7.06
N ILE A 38 9.27 16.12 -7.38
CA ILE A 38 10.22 17.18 -7.06
C ILE A 38 9.80 18.50 -7.74
N VAL A 39 9.50 18.44 -9.05
CA VAL A 39 9.09 19.61 -9.82
C VAL A 39 7.80 20.21 -9.26
N VAL A 40 6.75 19.40 -9.10
CA VAL A 40 5.44 19.87 -8.62
C VAL A 40 5.50 20.41 -7.18
N SER A 41 6.39 19.86 -6.35
CA SER A 41 6.55 20.35 -4.96
C SER A 41 7.37 21.61 -4.85
N LEU A 42 8.37 21.80 -5.70
CA LEU A 42 9.28 22.95 -5.61
C LEU A 42 8.81 24.18 -6.40
N LEU A 43 8.19 23.98 -7.58
CA LEU A 43 7.75 25.12 -8.42
C LEU A 43 6.84 26.12 -7.71
N PRO A 44 5.85 25.72 -6.90
CA PRO A 44 5.02 26.66 -6.16
C PRO A 44 5.80 27.57 -5.23
N LEU A 45 6.86 27.04 -4.59
CA LEU A 45 7.71 27.82 -3.67
C LEU A 45 8.56 28.88 -4.37
N GLY A 46 8.71 28.82 -5.70
CA GLY A 46 9.34 29.88 -6.49
C GLY A 46 8.42 31.09 -6.74
N VAL A 47 7.11 30.93 -6.55
CA VAL A 47 6.09 31.97 -6.85
C VAL A 47 5.39 32.43 -5.56
N TYR A 48 5.25 31.55 -4.57
CA TYR A 48 4.53 31.79 -3.32
C TYR A 48 5.40 31.50 -2.12
N SER A 49 5.18 32.24 -1.03
CA SER A 49 5.81 31.93 0.25
C SER A 49 5.27 30.62 0.83
N GLN A 50 6.05 29.96 1.69
CA GLN A 50 5.64 28.72 2.36
C GLN A 50 4.33 28.91 3.16
N ALA A 51 4.16 30.07 3.80
CA ALA A 51 2.95 30.40 4.56
C ALA A 51 1.71 30.49 3.65
N GLU A 52 1.85 31.11 2.47
CA GLU A 52 0.76 31.19 1.49
C GLU A 52 0.36 29.83 0.97
N VAL A 53 1.34 28.98 0.59
CA VAL A 53 1.06 27.60 0.13
C VAL A 53 0.39 26.79 1.22
N GLY A 54 0.83 26.92 2.47
CA GLY A 54 0.27 26.19 3.62
C GLY A 54 -1.15 26.62 4.00
N SER A 55 -1.58 27.83 3.61
CA SER A 55 -2.95 28.32 3.85
C SER A 55 -3.94 28.09 2.71
N MET A 56 -3.47 27.54 1.57
CA MET A 56 -4.35 27.29 0.42
C MET A 56 -5.30 26.13 0.70
N ALA A 57 -6.54 26.28 0.23
CA ALA A 57 -7.52 25.20 0.31
C ALA A 57 -7.15 24.02 -0.61
N ASP A 58 -7.49 22.82 -0.20
CA ASP A 58 -7.34 21.63 -1.04
C ASP A 58 -8.38 21.60 -2.17
N PRO A 59 -7.97 21.23 -3.38
CA PRO A 59 -6.63 20.84 -3.84
C PRO A 59 -5.77 22.09 -4.12
N SER A 60 -4.68 22.25 -3.38
CA SER A 60 -3.80 23.43 -3.43
C SER A 60 -3.27 23.76 -4.84
N MET A 61 -3.03 22.75 -5.68
CA MET A 61 -2.58 22.95 -7.07
C MET A 61 -3.63 23.70 -7.90
N ALA A 62 -4.92 23.45 -7.70
CA ALA A 62 -5.98 24.20 -8.40
C ALA A 62 -6.01 25.67 -7.96
N ALA A 63 -5.81 25.94 -6.67
CA ALA A 63 -5.72 27.30 -6.13
C ALA A 63 -4.47 28.05 -6.66
N ILE A 64 -3.32 27.36 -6.76
CA ILE A 64 -2.09 27.89 -7.36
C ILE A 64 -2.32 28.28 -8.82
N MET A 65 -2.92 27.38 -9.60
CA MET A 65 -3.18 27.62 -11.02
C MET A 65 -4.25 28.68 -11.25
N LEU A 66 -5.26 28.78 -10.38
CA LEU A 66 -6.23 29.88 -10.41
C LEU A 66 -5.55 31.24 -10.24
N LYS A 67 -4.64 31.37 -9.27
CA LYS A 67 -3.92 32.59 -8.99
C LYS A 67 -2.90 32.94 -10.09
N SER A 68 -2.25 31.95 -10.72
CA SER A 68 -1.23 32.15 -11.74
C SER A 68 -1.78 32.35 -13.15
N PHE A 69 -2.82 31.60 -13.53
CA PHE A 69 -3.37 31.51 -14.89
C PHE A 69 -4.87 31.82 -14.95
N GLY A 70 -5.45 32.27 -13.83
CA GLY A 70 -6.88 32.54 -13.76
C GLY A 70 -7.76 31.31 -13.85
N LYS A 71 -9.04 31.51 -14.14
CA LYS A 71 -10.06 30.47 -14.14
C LYS A 71 -9.75 29.28 -15.06
N TRP A 72 -9.10 29.51 -16.19
CA TRP A 72 -8.67 28.47 -17.10
C TRP A 72 -7.66 27.50 -16.49
N GLY A 73 -6.69 28.04 -15.72
CA GLY A 73 -5.73 27.20 -15.00
C GLY A 73 -6.38 26.26 -14.00
N GLU A 74 -7.35 26.77 -13.23
CA GLU A 74 -8.14 25.98 -12.29
C GLU A 74 -8.91 24.87 -13.00
N ILE A 75 -9.62 25.18 -14.11
CA ILE A 75 -10.39 24.22 -14.89
C ILE A 75 -9.50 23.12 -15.45
N MET A 76 -8.33 23.45 -16.01
CA MET A 76 -7.39 22.49 -16.56
C MET A 76 -6.88 21.52 -15.50
N VAL A 77 -6.52 22.01 -14.31
CA VAL A 77 -6.06 21.15 -13.20
C VAL A 77 -7.19 20.23 -12.74
N ASN A 78 -8.38 20.77 -12.52
CA ASN A 78 -9.53 19.98 -12.06
C ASN A 78 -9.90 18.88 -13.07
N ALA A 79 -9.91 19.20 -14.36
CA ALA A 79 -10.14 18.21 -15.42
C ALA A 79 -9.03 17.14 -15.43
N GLY A 80 -7.77 17.55 -15.30
CA GLY A 80 -6.63 16.65 -15.21
C GLY A 80 -6.71 15.71 -14.00
N VAL A 81 -7.13 16.23 -12.84
CA VAL A 81 -7.35 15.42 -11.62
C VAL A 81 -8.42 14.38 -11.85
N ILE A 82 -9.57 14.74 -12.46
CA ILE A 82 -10.65 13.80 -12.75
C ILE A 82 -10.16 12.66 -13.65
N VAL A 83 -9.47 12.98 -14.75
CA VAL A 83 -8.90 11.98 -15.68
C VAL A 83 -7.89 11.10 -14.97
N SER A 84 -7.00 11.67 -14.15
CA SER A 84 -5.99 10.95 -13.39
C SER A 84 -6.62 9.99 -12.39
N VAL A 85 -7.61 10.43 -11.63
CA VAL A 85 -8.32 9.60 -10.63
C VAL A 85 -9.03 8.43 -11.31
N LEU A 86 -9.75 8.67 -12.41
CA LEU A 86 -10.43 7.59 -13.14
C LEU A 86 -9.44 6.56 -13.72
N SER A 87 -8.30 7.04 -14.24
CA SER A 87 -7.24 6.17 -14.77
C SER A 87 -6.59 5.35 -13.66
N SER A 88 -6.28 5.98 -12.52
CA SER A 88 -5.71 5.32 -11.33
C SER A 88 -6.65 4.26 -10.78
N TRP A 89 -7.96 4.57 -10.72
CA TRP A 89 -8.97 3.62 -10.25
C TRP A 89 -8.94 2.32 -11.04
N LEU A 90 -8.87 2.40 -12.37
CA LEU A 90 -8.77 1.20 -13.20
C LEU A 90 -7.54 0.35 -12.85
N VAL A 91 -6.39 0.98 -12.67
CA VAL A 91 -5.15 0.27 -12.28
C VAL A 91 -5.29 -0.39 -10.91
N TRP A 92 -5.84 0.32 -9.93
CA TRP A 92 -6.09 -0.23 -8.59
C TRP A 92 -7.07 -1.39 -8.60
N MET A 93 -8.14 -1.31 -9.41
CA MET A 93 -9.08 -2.44 -9.57
C MET A 93 -8.41 -3.69 -10.13
N LEU A 94 -7.49 -3.53 -11.10
CA LEU A 94 -6.71 -4.66 -11.61
C LEU A 94 -5.82 -5.26 -10.52
N MET A 95 -5.10 -4.44 -9.77
CA MET A 95 -4.23 -4.90 -8.67
C MET A 95 -5.03 -5.61 -7.57
N LEU A 96 -6.15 -5.03 -7.15
CA LEU A 96 -7.03 -5.61 -6.13
C LEU A 96 -7.66 -6.93 -6.57
N GLY A 97 -7.85 -7.16 -7.86
CA GLY A 97 -8.26 -8.45 -8.39
C GLY A 97 -7.13 -9.48 -8.36
N GLU A 98 -5.93 -9.09 -8.76
CA GLU A 98 -4.78 -10.01 -8.89
C GLU A 98 -4.18 -10.41 -7.53
N MET A 99 -4.17 -9.54 -6.53
CA MET A 99 -3.57 -9.83 -5.21
C MET A 99 -4.21 -11.04 -4.51
N PRO A 100 -5.54 -11.12 -4.31
CA PRO A 100 -6.16 -12.30 -3.68
C PRO A 100 -6.01 -13.56 -4.53
N LEU A 101 -6.04 -13.44 -5.88
CA LEU A 101 -5.79 -14.54 -6.80
C LEU A 101 -4.38 -15.10 -6.60
N ALA A 102 -3.35 -14.27 -6.62
CA ALA A 102 -1.97 -14.66 -6.42
C ALA A 102 -1.75 -15.28 -5.03
N ALA A 103 -2.31 -14.69 -3.99
CA ALA A 103 -2.26 -15.21 -2.63
C ALA A 103 -2.93 -16.61 -2.51
N SER A 104 -4.07 -16.79 -3.18
CA SER A 104 -4.76 -18.09 -3.20
C SER A 104 -4.00 -19.13 -4.00
N LYS A 105 -3.43 -18.78 -5.17
CA LYS A 105 -2.55 -19.65 -5.94
C LYS A 105 -1.30 -20.06 -5.16
N SER A 106 -0.82 -19.22 -4.25
CA SER A 106 0.31 -19.51 -3.35
C SER A 106 -0.09 -20.32 -2.09
N GLY A 107 -1.37 -20.68 -1.94
CA GLY A 107 -1.84 -21.51 -0.82
C GLY A 107 -2.06 -20.78 0.49
N ILE A 108 -1.98 -19.44 0.52
CA ILE A 108 -2.12 -18.62 1.74
C ILE A 108 -3.48 -17.92 1.86
N PHE A 109 -4.34 -18.05 0.85
CA PHE A 109 -5.66 -17.45 0.82
C PHE A 109 -6.73 -18.47 0.39
N PRO A 110 -8.03 -18.29 0.74
CA PRO A 110 -9.06 -19.29 0.44
C PRO A 110 -9.18 -19.63 -1.05
N LYS A 111 -9.40 -20.93 -1.35
CA LYS A 111 -9.48 -21.46 -2.72
C LYS A 111 -10.53 -20.79 -3.60
N MET A 112 -11.56 -20.19 -3.03
CA MET A 112 -12.59 -19.48 -3.79
C MET A 112 -12.03 -18.34 -4.65
N PHE A 113 -10.90 -17.75 -4.26
CA PHE A 113 -10.26 -16.65 -4.98
C PHE A 113 -9.41 -17.08 -6.18
N VAL A 114 -9.21 -18.40 -6.40
CA VAL A 114 -8.55 -18.92 -7.61
C VAL A 114 -9.46 -18.84 -8.84
N LYS A 115 -10.76 -18.63 -8.65
CA LYS A 115 -11.72 -18.63 -9.76
C LYS A 115 -11.50 -17.45 -10.72
N GLU A 116 -11.26 -17.79 -11.97
CA GLU A 116 -11.17 -16.87 -13.10
C GLU A 116 -12.38 -17.09 -14.03
N ASN A 117 -12.82 -16.04 -14.72
CA ASN A 117 -13.86 -16.14 -15.73
C ASN A 117 -13.28 -16.69 -17.06
N LYS A 118 -14.15 -16.83 -18.07
CA LYS A 118 -13.76 -17.34 -19.42
C LYS A 118 -12.63 -16.52 -20.08
N ASN A 119 -12.46 -15.27 -19.68
CA ASN A 119 -11.46 -14.35 -20.22
C ASN A 119 -10.20 -14.25 -19.32
N GLY A 120 -10.05 -15.12 -18.31
CA GLY A 120 -8.91 -15.10 -17.38
C GLY A 120 -8.94 -13.97 -16.35
N SER A 121 -10.09 -13.34 -16.12
CA SER A 121 -10.21 -12.30 -15.10
C SER A 121 -10.60 -12.91 -13.75
N PRO A 122 -10.03 -12.44 -12.62
CA PRO A 122 -10.27 -12.97 -11.28
C PRO A 122 -11.62 -12.48 -10.72
N SER A 123 -12.72 -13.04 -11.23
CA SER A 123 -14.08 -12.56 -10.96
C SER A 123 -14.47 -12.58 -9.48
N THR A 124 -14.09 -13.65 -8.76
CA THR A 124 -14.38 -13.76 -7.32
C THR A 124 -13.58 -12.74 -6.50
N SER A 125 -12.30 -12.54 -6.84
CA SER A 125 -11.48 -11.52 -6.20
C SER A 125 -12.05 -10.12 -6.41
N LEU A 126 -12.41 -9.76 -7.64
CA LEU A 126 -13.02 -8.48 -7.98
C LEU A 126 -14.34 -8.26 -7.25
N LEU A 127 -15.20 -9.28 -7.16
CA LEU A 127 -16.47 -9.17 -6.44
C LEU A 127 -16.24 -8.85 -4.96
N TRP A 128 -15.41 -9.64 -4.28
CA TRP A 128 -15.16 -9.46 -2.85
C TRP A 128 -14.42 -8.15 -2.53
N THR A 129 -13.44 -7.77 -3.35
CA THR A 129 -12.75 -6.49 -3.16
C THR A 129 -13.69 -5.31 -3.38
N THR A 130 -14.62 -5.40 -4.37
CA THR A 130 -15.63 -4.37 -4.57
C THR A 130 -16.55 -4.26 -3.36
N ILE A 131 -17.00 -5.38 -2.79
CA ILE A 131 -17.83 -5.36 -1.57
C ILE A 131 -17.08 -4.69 -0.41
N VAL A 132 -15.80 -5.05 -0.20
CA VAL A 132 -14.98 -4.43 0.86
C VAL A 132 -14.82 -2.93 0.62
N VAL A 133 -14.57 -2.50 -0.61
CA VAL A 133 -14.49 -1.07 -0.96
C VAL A 133 -15.80 -0.35 -0.64
N GLN A 134 -16.96 -0.93 -0.96
CA GLN A 134 -18.25 -0.33 -0.62
C GLN A 134 -18.45 -0.19 0.90
N VAL A 135 -18.07 -1.22 1.66
CA VAL A 135 -18.12 -1.16 3.14
C VAL A 135 -17.21 -0.04 3.67
N VAL A 136 -15.99 0.07 3.14
CA VAL A 136 -15.05 1.15 3.54
C VAL A 136 -15.62 2.52 3.18
N LEU A 137 -16.23 2.69 2.01
CA LEU A 137 -16.88 3.94 1.61
C LEU A 137 -18.03 4.32 2.54
N ILE A 138 -18.86 3.35 2.93
CA ILE A 138 -19.94 3.57 3.90
C ILE A 138 -19.36 4.01 5.26
N ILE A 139 -18.33 3.33 5.75
CA ILE A 139 -17.65 3.71 7.00
C ILE A 139 -17.07 5.12 6.90
N SER A 140 -16.43 5.45 5.76
CA SER A 140 -15.86 6.77 5.51
C SER A 140 -16.89 7.88 5.59
N PHE A 141 -18.12 7.62 5.17
CA PHE A 141 -19.23 8.58 5.29
C PHE A 141 -19.52 8.98 6.74
N PHE A 142 -19.39 8.03 7.67
CA PHE A 142 -19.60 8.29 9.11
C PHE A 142 -18.38 8.97 9.78
N ILE A 143 -17.18 8.91 9.18
CA ILE A 143 -15.99 9.61 9.68
C ILE A 143 -16.06 11.12 9.37
N GLY A 144 -16.83 11.51 8.37
CA GLY A 144 -17.05 12.91 7.99
C GLY A 144 -15.83 13.57 7.32
N ASN A 145 -15.62 14.85 7.59
CA ASN A 145 -14.64 15.70 6.89
C ASN A 145 -13.17 15.21 6.97
N ASN A 146 -12.83 14.40 7.95
CA ASN A 146 -11.47 13.85 8.12
C ASN A 146 -11.28 12.49 7.42
N ALA A 147 -12.30 11.96 6.73
CA ALA A 147 -12.26 10.65 6.10
C ALA A 147 -11.09 10.50 5.13
N TRP A 148 -10.86 11.49 4.28
CA TRP A 148 -9.77 11.48 3.30
C TRP A 148 -8.40 11.31 3.96
N THR A 149 -8.05 12.18 4.89
CA THR A 149 -6.76 12.15 5.61
C THR A 149 -6.59 10.87 6.39
N THR A 150 -7.64 10.40 7.05
CA THR A 150 -7.64 9.15 7.83
C THR A 150 -7.40 7.94 6.94
N MET A 151 -8.10 7.84 5.81
CA MET A 151 -7.94 6.72 4.86
C MET A 151 -6.56 6.69 4.23
N ILE A 152 -6.02 7.84 3.82
CA ILE A 152 -4.64 7.95 3.31
C ILE A 152 -3.63 7.48 4.37
N SER A 153 -3.77 7.91 5.61
CA SER A 153 -2.86 7.57 6.70
C SER A 153 -2.89 6.07 7.01
N ILE A 154 -4.08 5.48 7.15
CA ILE A 154 -4.24 4.05 7.39
C ILE A 154 -3.65 3.24 6.23
N THR A 155 -4.00 3.56 4.99
CA THR A 155 -3.51 2.85 3.80
C THR A 155 -1.98 2.91 3.70
N SER A 156 -1.39 4.08 3.97
CA SER A 156 0.06 4.26 3.96
C SER A 156 0.74 3.36 4.99
N VAL A 157 0.24 3.34 6.22
CA VAL A 157 0.85 2.54 7.31
C VAL A 157 0.69 1.05 7.05
N MET A 158 -0.44 0.61 6.50
CA MET A 158 -0.66 -0.80 6.14
C MET A 158 0.31 -1.34 5.09
N ALA A 159 0.83 -0.50 4.20
CA ALA A 159 1.81 -0.93 3.20
C ALA A 159 3.24 -1.06 3.76
N LEU A 160 3.59 -0.31 4.82
CA LEU A 160 4.95 -0.24 5.33
C LEU A 160 5.55 -1.57 5.80
N PRO A 161 4.84 -2.43 6.54
CA PRO A 161 5.37 -3.74 6.93
C PRO A 161 5.71 -4.63 5.72
N CYS A 162 4.92 -4.55 4.64
CA CYS A 162 5.21 -5.30 3.42
C CYS A 162 6.55 -4.88 2.81
N TYR A 163 6.79 -3.59 2.65
CA TYR A 163 8.06 -3.06 2.15
C TYR A 163 9.23 -3.40 3.06
N PHE A 164 9.05 -3.28 4.37
CA PHE A 164 10.06 -3.67 5.36
C PHE A 164 10.43 -5.15 5.24
N PHE A 165 9.46 -6.05 5.19
CA PHE A 165 9.73 -7.48 5.08
C PHE A 165 10.35 -7.86 3.73
N CYS A 166 10.01 -7.18 2.63
CA CYS A 166 10.66 -7.39 1.34
C CYS A 166 12.15 -7.04 1.38
N THR A 167 12.51 -5.89 1.96
CA THR A 167 13.91 -5.47 2.09
C THR A 167 14.68 -6.34 3.08
N LEU A 168 14.06 -6.75 4.18
CA LEU A 168 14.63 -7.68 5.15
C LEU A 168 14.88 -9.07 4.54
N PHE A 169 13.96 -9.55 3.70
CA PHE A 169 14.14 -10.80 2.97
C PHE A 169 15.31 -10.71 1.99
N LEU A 170 15.41 -9.61 1.23
CA LEU A 170 16.56 -9.37 0.35
C LEU A 170 17.88 -9.41 1.13
N PHE A 171 17.94 -8.72 2.27
CA PHE A 171 19.11 -8.73 3.16
C PHE A 171 19.45 -10.15 3.60
N LYS A 172 18.47 -10.90 4.07
CA LYS A 172 18.62 -12.27 4.54
C LYS A 172 19.23 -13.19 3.48
N ILE A 173 18.66 -13.23 2.26
CA ILE A 173 19.16 -14.10 1.19
C ILE A 173 20.55 -13.68 0.70
N ALA A 174 20.83 -12.37 0.68
CA ALA A 174 22.14 -11.85 0.28
C ALA A 174 23.23 -12.20 1.29
N VAL A 175 22.96 -12.09 2.61
CA VAL A 175 23.90 -12.48 3.67
C VAL A 175 24.13 -13.99 3.68
N LYS A 176 23.08 -14.80 3.54
CA LYS A 176 23.16 -16.27 3.53
C LYS A 176 23.80 -16.87 2.26
N LYS A 177 24.22 -16.04 1.31
CA LYS A 177 24.75 -16.47 0.01
C LYS A 177 23.74 -17.24 -0.87
N GLU A 178 22.44 -17.09 -0.59
CA GLU A 178 21.34 -17.67 -1.34
C GLU A 178 20.85 -16.73 -2.46
N TYR A 179 21.52 -15.57 -2.64
CA TYR A 179 21.19 -14.58 -3.66
C TYR A 179 21.47 -15.15 -5.06
N PRO A 180 20.47 -15.20 -5.97
CA PRO A 180 20.61 -15.85 -7.26
C PRO A 180 21.69 -15.19 -8.13
N SER A 181 22.46 -16.01 -8.87
CA SER A 181 23.41 -15.55 -9.87
C SER A 181 22.67 -15.04 -11.12
N GLY A 182 23.29 -14.07 -11.82
CA GLY A 182 22.71 -13.54 -13.07
C GLY A 182 21.67 -12.43 -12.90
N ILE A 183 21.43 -11.96 -11.69
CA ILE A 183 20.62 -10.76 -11.43
C ILE A 183 21.49 -9.51 -11.60
N PHE A 184 20.87 -8.39 -12.00
CA PHE A 184 21.54 -7.13 -12.35
C PHE A 184 22.45 -6.57 -11.23
N ALA A 185 22.05 -6.72 -9.96
CA ALA A 185 22.80 -6.22 -8.83
C ALA A 185 23.78 -7.27 -8.30
N SER A 186 25.00 -6.84 -7.92
CA SER A 186 25.93 -7.69 -7.20
C SER A 186 25.40 -8.05 -5.81
N ARG A 187 25.85 -9.18 -5.26
CA ARG A 187 25.49 -9.59 -3.89
C ARG A 187 25.80 -8.49 -2.85
N GLY A 188 26.93 -7.79 -2.99
CA GLY A 188 27.30 -6.69 -2.11
C GLY A 188 26.28 -5.55 -2.16
N MET A 189 25.83 -5.19 -3.36
CA MET A 189 24.76 -4.21 -3.55
C MET A 189 23.45 -4.69 -2.92
N ALA A 190 23.09 -5.97 -3.06
CA ALA A 190 21.90 -6.55 -2.45
C ALA A 190 21.94 -6.52 -0.92
N VAL A 191 23.11 -6.76 -0.30
CA VAL A 191 23.31 -6.61 1.16
C VAL A 191 23.12 -5.16 1.58
N PHE A 192 23.76 -4.22 0.88
CA PHE A 192 23.66 -2.80 1.20
C PHE A 192 22.22 -2.27 1.05
N THR A 193 21.57 -2.53 -0.09
CA THR A 193 20.20 -2.06 -0.34
C THR A 193 19.19 -2.73 0.58
N GLY A 194 19.36 -4.02 0.89
CA GLY A 194 18.53 -4.74 1.84
C GLY A 194 18.66 -4.20 3.27
N ALA A 195 19.88 -3.91 3.72
CA ALA A 195 20.12 -3.30 5.04
C ALA A 195 19.57 -1.88 5.12
N ALA A 196 19.93 -1.01 4.16
CA ALA A 196 19.46 0.37 4.12
C ALA A 196 17.94 0.45 4.02
N GLY A 197 17.31 -0.37 3.15
CA GLY A 197 15.86 -0.43 3.01
C GLY A 197 15.17 -0.94 4.27
N SER A 198 15.76 -1.90 4.99
CA SER A 198 15.19 -2.40 6.25
C SER A 198 15.27 -1.35 7.36
N LEU A 199 16.40 -0.65 7.50
CA LEU A 199 16.55 0.45 8.46
C LEU A 199 15.57 1.60 8.16
N TYR A 200 15.47 1.97 6.88
CA TYR A 200 14.53 3.00 6.44
C TYR A 200 13.08 2.57 6.64
N GLY A 201 12.74 1.32 6.37
CA GLY A 201 11.39 0.77 6.62
C GLY A 201 11.00 0.81 8.09
N LEU A 202 11.92 0.46 9.01
CA LEU A 202 11.71 0.59 10.45
C LEU A 202 11.49 2.04 10.87
N TRP A 203 12.32 2.96 10.33
CA TRP A 203 12.16 4.39 10.60
C TRP A 203 10.80 4.91 10.09
N LEU A 204 10.35 4.50 8.91
CA LEU A 204 9.04 4.88 8.37
C LEU A 204 7.89 4.38 9.25
N ILE A 205 7.96 3.13 9.74
CA ILE A 205 6.95 2.56 10.65
C ILE A 205 6.89 3.38 11.94
N TYR A 206 8.05 3.75 12.49
CA TYR A 206 8.13 4.63 13.66
C TYR A 206 7.55 6.03 13.38
N ALA A 207 7.97 6.65 12.26
CA ALA A 207 7.55 8.01 11.87
C ALA A 207 6.06 8.11 11.51
N ALA A 208 5.44 7.02 11.07
CA ALA A 208 4.02 6.95 10.76
C ALA A 208 3.11 7.14 11.99
N GLY A 209 3.66 6.90 13.18
CA GLY A 209 2.94 7.05 14.45
C GLY A 209 2.24 5.79 14.91
N LEU A 210 2.25 5.60 16.22
CA LEU A 210 1.73 4.39 16.85
C LEU A 210 0.22 4.22 16.66
N ASN A 211 -0.55 5.30 16.63
CA ASN A 211 -2.01 5.27 16.48
C ASN A 211 -2.44 4.58 15.18
N TYR A 212 -1.85 4.99 14.05
CA TYR A 212 -2.16 4.37 12.76
C TYR A 212 -1.63 2.94 12.64
N LEU A 213 -0.49 2.65 13.27
CA LEU A 213 0.03 1.29 13.36
C LEU A 213 -0.92 0.36 14.13
N MET A 214 -1.49 0.83 15.24
CA MET A 214 -2.48 0.06 15.99
C MET A 214 -3.73 -0.23 15.14
N VAL A 215 -4.23 0.76 14.39
CA VAL A 215 -5.36 0.55 13.46
C VAL A 215 -5.00 -0.45 12.36
N ALA A 216 -3.80 -0.37 11.79
CA ALA A 216 -3.33 -1.35 10.82
C ALA A 216 -3.28 -2.77 11.42
N CYS A 217 -2.84 -2.91 12.66
CA CYS A 217 -2.82 -4.20 13.36
C CYS A 217 -4.23 -4.77 13.61
N ILE A 218 -5.25 -3.93 13.84
CA ILE A 218 -6.65 -4.38 13.90
C ILE A 218 -7.03 -5.02 12.56
N VAL A 219 -6.75 -4.36 11.43
CA VAL A 219 -7.08 -4.89 10.10
C VAL A 219 -6.31 -6.19 9.80
N TYR A 220 -5.04 -6.27 10.19
CA TYR A 220 -4.27 -7.52 10.06
C TYR A 220 -4.86 -8.64 10.93
N ALA A 221 -5.28 -8.35 12.16
CA ALA A 221 -5.93 -9.34 13.03
C ALA A 221 -7.24 -9.85 12.43
N VAL A 222 -8.04 -8.98 11.82
CA VAL A 222 -9.25 -9.35 11.07
C VAL A 222 -8.93 -10.21 9.84
N GLY A 223 -7.76 -10.04 9.23
CA GLY A 223 -7.28 -10.86 8.12
C GLY A 223 -6.80 -12.27 8.51
N LEU A 224 -6.45 -12.51 9.79
CA LEU A 224 -5.94 -13.80 10.26
C LEU A 224 -6.89 -15.00 9.99
N PRO A 225 -8.21 -14.93 10.23
CA PRO A 225 -9.14 -16.00 9.88
C PRO A 225 -9.10 -16.38 8.41
N LEU A 226 -8.96 -15.41 7.50
CA LEU A 226 -8.85 -15.67 6.05
C LEU A 226 -7.54 -16.40 5.73
N TYR A 227 -6.43 -15.99 6.34
CA TYR A 227 -5.14 -16.68 6.21
C TYR A 227 -5.22 -18.13 6.72
N ILE A 228 -5.76 -18.34 7.93
CA ILE A 228 -5.92 -19.67 8.53
C ILE A 228 -6.79 -20.55 7.65
N ALA A 229 -7.93 -20.04 7.17
CA ALA A 229 -8.83 -20.76 6.28
C ALA A 229 -8.13 -21.11 4.96
N GLY A 230 -7.39 -20.16 4.37
CA GLY A 230 -6.62 -20.39 3.16
C GLY A 230 -5.63 -21.53 3.30
N VAL A 231 -4.72 -21.44 4.27
CA VAL A 231 -3.69 -22.47 4.49
C VAL A 231 -4.33 -23.83 4.78
N LYS A 232 -5.35 -23.90 5.64
CA LYS A 232 -6.05 -25.15 5.98
C LYS A 232 -6.81 -25.78 4.81
N GLN A 233 -7.33 -24.97 3.88
CA GLN A 233 -7.97 -25.47 2.66
C GLN A 233 -6.96 -26.07 1.68
N HIS A 234 -5.75 -25.53 1.62
CA HIS A 234 -4.70 -26.01 0.71
C HIS A 234 -3.93 -27.21 1.31
N ASP A 235 -3.58 -27.13 2.59
CA ASP A 235 -2.94 -28.20 3.36
C ASP A 235 -3.60 -28.34 4.74
N PRO A 236 -4.54 -29.30 4.91
CA PRO A 236 -5.20 -29.54 6.19
C PRO A 236 -4.25 -29.90 7.35
N LYS A 237 -3.06 -30.45 7.04
CA LYS A 237 -2.05 -30.85 8.02
C LYS A 237 -1.03 -29.75 8.32
N ALA A 238 -1.08 -28.63 7.63
CA ALA A 238 -0.15 -27.52 7.85
C ALA A 238 -0.14 -27.08 9.32
N LYS A 239 1.06 -26.98 9.88
CA LYS A 239 1.28 -26.44 11.23
C LYS A 239 1.40 -24.93 11.14
N LEU A 240 0.31 -24.24 11.42
CA LEU A 240 0.27 -22.78 11.49
C LEU A 240 1.09 -22.29 12.70
N PHE A 241 1.82 -21.19 12.50
CA PHE A 241 2.58 -20.53 13.58
C PHE A 241 3.53 -21.49 14.32
N SER A 242 4.21 -22.36 13.59
CA SER A 242 5.09 -23.38 14.17
C SER A 242 6.43 -22.80 14.63
N SER A 243 6.96 -21.80 13.93
CA SER A 243 8.19 -21.13 14.28
C SER A 243 8.02 -20.20 15.48
N ARG A 244 9.10 -20.03 16.28
CA ARG A 244 9.12 -19.06 17.38
C ARG A 244 8.87 -17.64 16.87
N SER A 245 9.44 -17.31 15.71
CA SER A 245 9.22 -16.01 15.05
C SER A 245 7.77 -15.78 14.69
N ASP A 246 7.07 -16.80 14.13
CA ASP A 246 5.67 -16.68 13.76
C ASP A 246 4.78 -16.39 14.98
N LYS A 247 5.05 -17.07 16.08
CA LYS A 247 4.32 -16.86 17.34
C LYS A 247 4.54 -15.47 17.93
N VAL A 248 5.78 -14.95 17.84
CA VAL A 248 6.10 -13.60 18.31
C VAL A 248 5.39 -12.57 17.44
N ILE A 249 5.46 -12.69 16.12
CA ILE A 249 4.78 -11.76 15.20
C ILE A 249 3.27 -11.77 15.44
N LEU A 250 2.68 -12.95 15.56
CA LEU A 250 1.25 -13.10 15.87
C LEU A 250 0.90 -12.43 17.19
N ALA A 251 1.67 -12.67 18.25
CA ALA A 251 1.43 -12.06 19.55
C ALA A 251 1.53 -10.55 19.52
N VAL A 252 2.52 -10.00 18.80
CA VAL A 252 2.69 -8.54 18.62
C VAL A 252 1.50 -7.94 17.86
N VAL A 253 1.09 -8.55 16.74
CA VAL A 253 -0.05 -8.06 15.93
C VAL A 253 -1.33 -8.09 16.76
N LEU A 254 -1.60 -9.16 17.50
CA LEU A 254 -2.79 -9.27 18.33
C LEU A 254 -2.76 -8.29 19.51
N ALA A 255 -1.61 -8.13 20.18
CA ALA A 255 -1.47 -7.20 21.29
C ALA A 255 -1.68 -5.74 20.84
N LEU A 256 -1.05 -5.34 19.72
CA LEU A 256 -1.24 -4.00 19.13
C LEU A 256 -2.68 -3.82 18.60
N GLY A 257 -3.28 -4.85 18.01
CA GLY A 257 -4.67 -4.81 17.56
C GLY A 257 -5.66 -4.61 18.73
N ILE A 258 -5.46 -5.33 19.83
CA ILE A 258 -6.29 -5.17 21.05
C ILE A 258 -6.07 -3.77 21.66
N ALA A 259 -4.82 -3.33 21.78
CA ALA A 259 -4.50 -1.99 22.25
C ALA A 259 -5.15 -0.90 21.35
N GLY A 260 -5.14 -1.11 20.05
CA GLY A 260 -5.79 -0.22 19.08
C GLY A 260 -7.30 -0.17 19.24
N LEU A 261 -7.95 -1.32 19.46
CA LEU A 261 -9.39 -1.36 19.76
C LEU A 261 -9.73 -0.61 21.04
N ILE A 262 -8.99 -0.85 22.12
CA ILE A 262 -9.17 -0.15 23.40
C ILE A 262 -8.98 1.36 23.20
N TYR A 263 -7.90 1.77 22.53
CA TYR A 263 -7.62 3.17 22.24
C TYR A 263 -8.73 3.82 21.41
N SER A 264 -9.21 3.15 20.37
CA SER A 264 -10.31 3.64 19.53
C SER A 264 -11.59 3.82 20.34
N VAL A 265 -11.95 2.85 21.17
CA VAL A 265 -13.16 2.94 22.02
C VAL A 265 -13.05 4.11 23.01
N ILE A 266 -11.89 4.30 23.65
CA ILE A 266 -11.68 5.40 24.59
C ILE A 266 -11.73 6.75 23.86
N THR A 267 -11.11 6.86 22.70
CA THR A 267 -11.02 8.12 21.96
C THR A 267 -12.35 8.48 21.30
N PHE A 268 -13.07 7.53 20.72
CA PHE A 268 -14.40 7.76 20.15
C PHE A 268 -15.50 7.84 21.23
N GLY A 269 -15.34 7.16 22.37
CA GLY A 269 -16.27 7.28 23.49
C GLY A 269 -16.21 8.65 24.21
N ASN A 270 -15.13 9.40 24.04
CA ASN A 270 -14.97 10.76 24.57
C ASN A 270 -15.34 11.88 23.58
N ILE A 271 -15.69 11.54 22.35
CA ILE A 271 -16.30 12.50 21.42
C ILE A 271 -17.78 12.61 21.79
N HIS A 272 -18.09 13.49 22.72
CA HIS A 272 -19.47 13.91 22.96
C HIS A 272 -20.00 14.50 21.66
N ILE A 273 -21.06 13.86 21.14
CA ILE A 273 -21.91 14.30 20.03
C ILE A 273 -22.54 15.67 20.37
#